data_fc56bf6aca8812b5448b78f67ee76099
#
_entry.id   fc56bf6aca8812b5448b78f67ee76099
#
_cell.length_a   1.000
_cell.length_b   1.000
_cell.length_c   1.000
_cell.angle_alpha   90.00
_cell.angle_beta   90.00
_cell.angle_gamma   90.00
#
_symmetry.space_group_name_H-M   'P 1'
#
loop_
_entity.id
_entity.type
_entity.pdbx_description
1 polymer ?
#
loop_
_entity_poly.entity_id
_entity_poly.type
_entity_poly.pdbx_seq_one_letter_code
_entity_poly.pdbx_strand_id
1 'polypeptide(L)'
;DKVGFLAGYLAAVVTPEWRVGVISSDSNDGVLQRQGFINGAVFFCGLCRQTYPPYNTYPMFGEAPANSSPSESLAIADTLIDGAVQTVYVPPGVGDETLFAHLADAGINLIGTIPPPPGTEERWLASITTDPSAVIRDAWPEIMAGQEGMILTAPLSITDINFDLFSPGRQQLVEKMLFDFNAGFIDPGVVVSPDSP
;
A
#
# COMPACT_ATOMS: atom_id res chain seq x y z
N ASP A 1 -6.60 4.65 4.86
CA ASP A 1 -7.16 3.30 4.73
C ASP A 1 -7.29 2.86 3.27
N LYS A 2 -7.79 3.73 2.39
CA LYS A 2 -8.03 3.43 0.97
C LYS A 2 -6.77 3.06 0.20
N VAL A 3 -5.69 3.83 0.39
CA VAL A 3 -4.39 3.55 -0.24
C VAL A 3 -3.86 2.20 0.24
N GLY A 4 -3.91 1.96 1.56
CA GLY A 4 -3.52 0.69 2.13
C GLY A 4 -4.31 -0.49 1.55
N PHE A 5 -5.64 -0.37 1.41
CA PHE A 5 -6.47 -1.41 0.82
C PHE A 5 -6.04 -1.75 -0.61
N LEU A 6 -5.87 -0.72 -1.45
CA LEU A 6 -5.43 -0.93 -2.83
C LEU A 6 -4.04 -1.56 -2.88
N ALA A 7 -3.12 -1.15 -1.99
CA ALA A 7 -1.79 -1.75 -1.87
C ALA A 7 -1.85 -3.23 -1.50
N GLY A 8 -2.69 -3.58 -0.52
CA GLY A 8 -2.88 -4.97 -0.09
C GLY A 8 -3.48 -5.85 -1.19
N TYR A 9 -4.49 -5.35 -1.88
CA TYR A 9 -5.08 -6.03 -3.03
C TYR A 9 -4.04 -6.24 -4.15
N LEU A 10 -3.32 -5.19 -4.54
CA LEU A 10 -2.26 -5.22 -5.54
C LEU A 10 -1.18 -6.25 -5.16
N ALA A 11 -0.69 -6.18 -3.93
CA ALA A 11 0.31 -7.12 -3.42
C ALA A 11 -0.16 -8.57 -3.54
N ALA A 12 -1.39 -8.87 -3.12
CA ALA A 12 -1.95 -10.23 -3.16
C ALA A 12 -2.16 -10.74 -4.60
N VAL A 13 -2.56 -9.86 -5.53
CA VAL A 13 -2.74 -10.21 -6.96
C VAL A 13 -1.42 -10.65 -7.61
N VAL A 14 -0.32 -9.96 -7.28
CA VAL A 14 0.97 -10.17 -7.97
C VAL A 14 1.86 -11.21 -7.30
N THR A 15 1.69 -11.43 -5.99
CA THR A 15 2.60 -12.26 -5.20
C THR A 15 2.15 -13.72 -5.17
N PRO A 16 3.01 -14.66 -5.61
CA PRO A 16 2.74 -16.08 -5.43
C PRO A 16 2.55 -16.41 -3.94
N GLU A 17 1.57 -17.26 -3.63
CA GLU A 17 1.27 -17.71 -2.25
C GLU A 17 0.97 -16.59 -1.25
N TRP A 18 0.68 -15.38 -1.76
CA TRP A 18 0.24 -14.24 -0.94
C TRP A 18 1.20 -13.87 0.19
N ARG A 19 2.50 -14.10 -0.02
CA ARG A 19 3.56 -13.76 0.93
C ARG A 19 3.83 -12.27 0.93
N VAL A 20 2.85 -11.53 1.43
CA VAL A 20 2.82 -10.06 1.40
C VAL A 20 2.94 -9.47 2.79
N GLY A 21 3.49 -8.28 2.88
CA GLY A 21 3.65 -7.57 4.15
C GLY A 21 3.51 -6.07 4.02
N VAL A 22 3.37 -5.41 5.16
CA VAL A 22 3.35 -3.96 5.30
C VAL A 22 4.23 -3.53 6.47
N ILE A 23 5.01 -2.47 6.28
CA ILE A 23 5.71 -1.79 7.38
C ILE A 23 5.01 -0.46 7.59
N SER A 24 4.32 -0.29 8.71
CA SER A 24 3.54 0.91 9.00
C SER A 24 4.02 1.59 10.28
N SER A 25 3.72 2.87 10.45
CA SER A 25 3.95 3.53 11.73
C SER A 25 2.91 3.09 12.77
N ASP A 26 3.22 3.35 14.04
CA ASP A 26 2.31 3.21 15.19
C ASP A 26 1.30 4.37 15.31
N SER A 27 1.39 5.36 14.42
CA SER A 27 0.43 6.47 14.35
C SER A 27 -0.95 6.00 13.92
N ASN A 28 -1.98 6.80 14.20
CA ASN A 28 -3.34 6.52 13.76
C ASN A 28 -3.42 6.29 12.24
N ASP A 29 -2.74 7.11 11.44
CA ASP A 29 -2.69 6.94 9.98
C ASP A 29 -1.97 5.64 9.58
N GLY A 30 -0.88 5.29 10.26
CA GLY A 30 -0.16 4.04 10.02
C GLY A 30 -1.02 2.81 10.33
N VAL A 31 -1.78 2.85 11.42
CA VAL A 31 -2.75 1.80 11.80
C VAL A 31 -3.84 1.66 10.73
N LEU A 32 -4.40 2.79 10.25
CA LEU A 32 -5.42 2.77 9.19
C LEU A 32 -4.88 2.22 7.86
N GLN A 33 -3.65 2.60 7.49
CA GLN A 33 -2.97 2.07 6.30
C GLN A 33 -2.74 0.57 6.41
N ARG A 34 -2.25 0.10 7.55
CA ARG A 34 -2.03 -1.32 7.83
C ARG A 34 -3.33 -2.12 7.78
N GLN A 35 -4.37 -1.63 8.43
CA GLN A 35 -5.67 -2.31 8.45
C GLN A 35 -6.26 -2.38 7.03
N GLY A 36 -6.17 -1.27 6.28
CA GLY A 36 -6.56 -1.25 4.88
C GLY A 36 -5.79 -2.31 4.07
N PHE A 37 -4.46 -2.38 4.23
CA PHE A 37 -3.62 -3.36 3.54
C PHE A 37 -4.05 -4.81 3.84
N ILE A 38 -4.27 -5.13 5.10
CA ILE A 38 -4.73 -6.46 5.51
C ILE A 38 -6.08 -6.78 4.85
N ASN A 39 -7.02 -5.84 4.91
CA ASN A 39 -8.35 -6.02 4.33
C ASN A 39 -8.29 -6.19 2.79
N GLY A 40 -7.46 -5.41 2.10
CA GLY A 40 -7.28 -5.52 0.65
C GLY A 40 -6.67 -6.86 0.22
N ALA A 41 -5.66 -7.34 0.93
CA ALA A 41 -5.06 -8.65 0.67
C ALA A 41 -6.07 -9.78 0.91
N VAL A 42 -6.81 -9.75 2.02
CA VAL A 42 -7.84 -10.73 2.36
C VAL A 42 -9.03 -10.65 1.38
N PHE A 43 -9.38 -9.47 0.91
CA PHE A 43 -10.43 -9.29 -0.09
C PHE A 43 -10.13 -10.07 -1.38
N PHE A 44 -8.88 -10.11 -1.81
CA PHE A 44 -8.47 -10.88 -2.98
C PHE A 44 -8.38 -12.39 -2.71
N CYS A 45 -7.69 -12.80 -1.66
CA CYS A 45 -7.31 -14.21 -1.44
C CYS A 45 -8.15 -14.94 -0.39
N GLY A 46 -9.03 -14.26 0.33
CA GLY A 46 -9.77 -14.85 1.46
C GLY A 46 -8.83 -15.24 2.61
N LEU A 47 -8.85 -16.51 3.00
CA LEU A 47 -7.92 -17.06 3.98
C LEU A 47 -6.62 -17.49 3.28
N CYS A 48 -5.73 -16.55 3.04
CA CYS A 48 -4.44 -16.80 2.40
C CYS A 48 -3.63 -17.84 3.19
N ARG A 49 -3.47 -19.04 2.64
CA ARG A 49 -2.69 -20.12 3.25
C ARG A 49 -1.53 -20.51 2.34
N GLN A 50 -0.36 -20.64 2.93
CA GLN A 50 0.83 -21.13 2.23
C GLN A 50 0.77 -22.65 2.08
N THR A 51 1.31 -23.15 0.97
CA THR A 51 1.39 -24.58 0.71
C THR A 51 2.70 -25.21 1.20
N TYR A 52 3.73 -24.38 1.49
CA TYR A 52 5.03 -24.81 2.01
C TYR A 52 5.60 -23.81 3.03
N PRO A 53 6.56 -24.22 3.87
CA PRO A 53 7.14 -23.35 4.92
C PRO A 53 7.89 -22.11 4.31
N PRO A 54 8.07 -21.04 5.09
CA PRO A 54 7.59 -20.89 6.47
C PRO A 54 6.08 -20.64 6.52
N TYR A 55 5.41 -21.24 7.52
CA TYR A 55 3.95 -21.11 7.71
C TYR A 55 3.64 -19.93 8.65
N ASN A 56 3.85 -18.73 8.16
CA ASN A 56 3.51 -17.51 8.88
C ASN A 56 2.06 -17.09 8.64
N THR A 57 1.51 -16.27 9.51
CA THR A 57 0.23 -15.61 9.25
C THR A 57 0.46 -14.50 8.22
N TYR A 58 -0.23 -14.57 7.09
CA TYR A 58 -0.21 -13.52 6.06
C TYR A 58 -1.57 -12.84 5.98
N PRO A 59 -1.61 -11.52 5.67
CA PRO A 59 -0.46 -10.62 5.51
C PRO A 59 0.36 -10.44 6.78
N MET A 60 1.68 -10.35 6.64
CA MET A 60 2.55 -9.97 7.75
C MET A 60 2.59 -8.45 7.91
N PHE A 61 2.91 -7.97 9.09
CA PHE A 61 3.14 -6.54 9.29
C PHE A 61 4.29 -6.29 10.26
N GLY A 62 4.99 -5.20 10.04
CA GLY A 62 5.92 -4.59 10.95
C GLY A 62 5.40 -3.24 11.41
N GLU A 63 5.59 -2.91 12.68
CA GLU A 63 5.19 -1.64 13.24
C GLU A 63 6.42 -0.84 13.66
N ALA A 64 6.62 0.31 13.02
CA ALA A 64 7.70 1.21 13.31
C ALA A 64 7.20 2.36 14.19
N PRO A 65 7.86 2.66 15.32
CA PRO A 65 7.56 3.88 16.07
C PRO A 65 7.62 5.12 15.17
N ALA A 66 6.76 6.10 15.41
CA ALA A 66 6.65 7.30 14.56
C ALA A 66 7.98 8.09 14.42
N ASN A 67 8.93 7.88 15.33
CA ASN A 67 10.27 8.47 15.30
C ASN A 67 11.36 7.39 15.28
N SER A 68 11.08 6.23 14.65
CA SER A 68 12.06 5.15 14.58
C SER A 68 13.35 5.60 13.89
N SER A 69 14.47 5.18 14.46
CA SER A 69 15.77 5.32 13.80
C SER A 69 15.85 4.44 12.55
N PRO A 70 16.72 4.76 11.59
CA PRO A 70 16.95 3.89 10.44
C PRO A 70 17.25 2.42 10.82
N SER A 71 18.02 2.21 11.89
CA SER A 71 18.35 0.87 12.38
C SER A 71 17.14 0.08 12.90
N GLU A 72 16.17 0.75 13.53
CA GLU A 72 14.93 0.11 13.97
C GLU A 72 14.06 -0.26 12.78
N SER A 73 13.95 0.61 11.80
CA SER A 73 13.21 0.32 10.55
C SER A 73 13.81 -0.87 9.79
N LEU A 74 15.13 -0.96 9.73
CA LEU A 74 15.84 -2.10 9.12
C LEU A 74 15.60 -3.41 9.89
N ALA A 75 15.61 -3.38 11.22
CA ALA A 75 15.32 -4.57 12.02
C ALA A 75 13.88 -5.09 11.82
N ILE A 76 12.94 -4.18 11.59
CA ILE A 76 11.56 -4.54 11.23
C ILE A 76 11.52 -5.17 9.83
N ALA A 77 12.25 -4.59 8.87
CA ALA A 77 12.38 -5.16 7.53
C ALA A 77 12.96 -6.58 7.57
N ASP A 78 14.02 -6.79 8.36
CA ASP A 78 14.63 -8.12 8.55
C ASP A 78 13.62 -9.16 9.05
N THR A 79 12.70 -8.77 9.93
CA THR A 79 11.63 -9.66 10.41
C THR A 79 10.72 -10.13 9.26
N LEU A 80 10.41 -9.26 8.30
CA LEU A 80 9.60 -9.63 7.14
C LEU A 80 10.42 -10.47 6.15
N ILE A 81 11.70 -10.16 5.97
CA ILE A 81 12.63 -10.93 5.14
C ILE A 81 12.75 -12.36 5.68
N ASP A 82 13.00 -12.52 6.97
CA ASP A 82 13.07 -13.82 7.65
C ASP A 82 11.74 -14.59 7.56
N GLY A 83 10.62 -13.85 7.54
CA GLY A 83 9.30 -14.39 7.28
C GLY A 83 9.05 -14.83 5.84
N ALA A 84 10.02 -14.66 4.93
CA ALA A 84 9.90 -14.94 3.50
C ALA A 84 8.78 -14.15 2.81
N VAL A 85 8.55 -12.90 3.23
CA VAL A 85 7.69 -11.96 2.52
C VAL A 85 8.32 -11.64 1.16
N GLN A 86 7.51 -11.57 0.12
CA GLN A 86 7.97 -11.34 -1.25
C GLN A 86 7.57 -9.97 -1.79
N THR A 87 6.53 -9.37 -1.23
CA THR A 87 6.09 -8.01 -1.60
C THR A 87 5.74 -7.23 -0.34
N VAL A 88 6.30 -6.03 -0.21
CA VAL A 88 6.09 -5.15 0.94
C VAL A 88 5.51 -3.82 0.49
N TYR A 89 4.48 -3.38 1.17
CA TYR A 89 3.98 -2.01 1.09
C TYR A 89 4.60 -1.16 2.20
N VAL A 90 5.11 0.00 1.82
CA VAL A 90 5.63 1.00 2.75
C VAL A 90 4.82 2.28 2.59
N PRO A 91 3.91 2.59 3.55
CA PRO A 91 3.11 3.81 3.54
C PRO A 91 3.93 5.06 3.82
N PRO A 92 3.37 6.26 3.57
CA PRO A 92 4.03 7.52 3.85
C PRO A 92 4.47 7.65 5.31
N GLY A 93 5.62 8.27 5.52
CA GLY A 93 6.13 8.58 6.87
C GLY A 93 6.81 7.39 7.57
N VAL A 94 7.03 6.29 6.86
CA VAL A 94 7.78 5.13 7.36
C VAL A 94 9.05 4.96 6.56
N GLY A 95 10.18 4.90 7.27
CA GLY A 95 11.48 4.66 6.66
C GLY A 95 11.97 5.80 5.74
N ASP A 96 13.10 5.54 5.15
CA ASP A 96 13.79 6.40 4.21
C ASP A 96 14.27 5.58 2.99
N GLU A 97 15.06 6.18 2.12
CA GLU A 97 15.64 5.49 0.96
C GLU A 97 16.47 4.25 1.37
N THR A 98 17.06 4.25 2.57
CA THR A 98 17.84 3.13 3.09
C THR A 98 16.95 1.89 3.32
N LEU A 99 15.74 2.08 3.85
CA LEU A 99 14.77 1.00 4.04
C LEU A 99 14.36 0.39 2.70
N PHE A 100 14.03 1.22 1.71
CA PHE A 100 13.66 0.74 0.38
C PHE A 100 14.80 -0.02 -0.30
N ALA A 101 16.03 0.51 -0.22
CA ALA A 101 17.21 -0.15 -0.77
C ALA A 101 17.45 -1.52 -0.09
N HIS A 102 17.36 -1.58 1.23
CA HIS A 102 17.55 -2.81 1.99
C HIS A 102 16.53 -3.91 1.60
N LEU A 103 15.26 -3.55 1.47
CA LEU A 103 14.21 -4.47 1.02
C LEU A 103 14.44 -4.91 -0.43
N ALA A 104 14.82 -3.99 -1.32
CA ALA A 104 15.11 -4.30 -2.72
C ALA A 104 16.32 -5.23 -2.87
N ASP A 105 17.40 -5.00 -2.12
CA ASP A 105 18.61 -5.83 -2.09
C ASP A 105 18.30 -7.25 -1.59
N ALA A 106 17.34 -7.39 -0.68
CA ALA A 106 16.82 -8.69 -0.23
C ALA A 106 15.91 -9.38 -1.26
N GLY A 107 15.65 -8.75 -2.42
CA GLY A 107 14.83 -9.29 -3.50
C GLY A 107 13.33 -9.12 -3.30
N ILE A 108 12.90 -8.27 -2.38
CA ILE A 108 11.49 -7.99 -2.10
C ILE A 108 10.94 -6.98 -3.10
N ASN A 109 9.77 -7.24 -3.65
CA ASN A 109 9.04 -6.30 -4.47
C ASN A 109 8.40 -5.20 -3.59
N LEU A 110 8.42 -3.97 -4.08
CA LEU A 110 8.03 -2.79 -3.32
C LEU A 110 6.78 -2.13 -3.89
N ILE A 111 5.89 -1.74 -3.00
CA ILE A 111 4.78 -0.84 -3.30
C ILE A 111 4.95 0.39 -2.41
N GLY A 112 4.91 1.57 -3.01
CA GLY A 112 5.05 2.82 -2.29
C GLY A 112 3.96 3.83 -2.64
N THR A 113 4.12 5.04 -2.13
CA THR A 113 3.26 6.20 -2.41
C THR A 113 4.04 7.38 -3.00
N ILE A 114 5.32 7.14 -3.25
CA ILE A 114 6.27 8.07 -3.87
C ILE A 114 6.83 7.41 -5.14
N PRO A 115 7.49 8.15 -6.03
CA PRO A 115 8.27 7.54 -7.11
C PRO A 115 9.37 6.61 -6.57
N PRO A 116 9.77 5.57 -7.34
CA PRO A 116 10.81 4.66 -6.91
C PRO A 116 12.11 5.39 -6.54
N PRO A 117 12.66 5.17 -5.34
CA PRO A 117 13.99 5.67 -4.99
C PRO A 117 15.06 5.10 -5.92
N PRO A 118 16.15 5.83 -6.20
CA PRO A 118 17.22 5.37 -7.06
C PRO A 118 17.78 4.00 -6.63
N GLY A 119 17.87 3.06 -7.58
CA GLY A 119 18.37 1.70 -7.35
C GLY A 119 17.32 0.69 -6.91
N THR A 120 16.07 1.10 -6.76
CA THR A 120 14.96 0.19 -6.39
C THR A 120 14.04 -0.17 -7.57
N GLU A 121 14.28 0.39 -8.75
CA GLU A 121 13.38 0.35 -9.91
C GLU A 121 13.05 -1.08 -10.36
N GLU A 122 14.02 -1.99 -10.30
CA GLU A 122 13.82 -3.40 -10.70
C GLU A 122 12.87 -4.15 -9.76
N ARG A 123 12.78 -3.71 -8.50
CA ARG A 123 11.93 -4.28 -7.47
C ARG A 123 10.70 -3.45 -7.17
N TRP A 124 10.61 -2.25 -7.75
CA TRP A 124 9.45 -1.39 -7.59
C TRP A 124 8.29 -1.91 -8.41
N LEU A 125 7.22 -2.32 -7.75
CA LEU A 125 6.04 -2.87 -8.40
C LEU A 125 5.12 -1.77 -8.94
N ALA A 126 4.80 -0.82 -8.09
CA ALA A 126 3.97 0.34 -8.43
C ALA A 126 3.95 1.38 -7.29
N SER A 127 3.57 2.60 -7.65
CA SER A 127 3.24 3.68 -6.70
C SER A 127 1.73 3.90 -6.67
N ILE A 128 1.16 4.01 -5.47
CA ILE A 128 -0.27 4.35 -5.29
C ILE A 128 -0.34 5.79 -4.85
N THR A 129 -0.96 6.62 -5.67
CA THR A 129 -1.03 8.06 -5.47
C THR A 129 -2.47 8.57 -5.51
N THR A 130 -2.67 9.81 -5.11
CA THR A 130 -3.91 10.55 -5.33
C THR A 130 -3.62 11.73 -6.23
N ASP A 131 -4.56 12.11 -7.08
CA ASP A 131 -4.45 13.33 -7.90
C ASP A 131 -5.41 14.43 -7.39
N PRO A 132 -5.00 15.20 -6.38
CA PRO A 132 -5.80 16.32 -5.89
C PRO A 132 -5.92 17.45 -6.93
N SER A 133 -4.97 17.57 -7.87
CA SER A 133 -4.98 18.61 -8.88
C SER A 133 -6.12 18.46 -9.86
N ALA A 134 -6.46 17.24 -10.25
CA ALA A 134 -7.61 16.94 -11.10
C ALA A 134 -8.91 17.40 -10.43
N VAL A 135 -9.09 17.01 -9.16
CA VAL A 135 -10.28 17.35 -8.38
C VAL A 135 -10.44 18.85 -8.18
N ILE A 136 -9.34 19.54 -7.85
CA ILE A 136 -9.37 21.00 -7.70
C ILE A 136 -9.73 21.67 -9.03
N ARG A 137 -9.19 21.20 -10.15
CA ARG A 137 -9.48 21.73 -11.49
C ARG A 137 -10.95 21.58 -11.84
N ASP A 138 -11.52 20.41 -11.57
CA ASP A 138 -12.93 20.12 -11.86
C ASP A 138 -13.88 20.92 -10.97
N ALA A 139 -13.54 21.13 -9.69
CA ALA A 139 -14.30 21.92 -8.75
C ALA A 139 -14.05 23.46 -8.88
N TRP A 140 -13.09 23.88 -9.71
CA TRP A 140 -12.68 25.27 -9.80
C TRP A 140 -13.83 26.25 -10.09
N PRO A 141 -14.79 25.96 -11.00
CA PRO A 141 -15.94 26.86 -11.26
C PRO A 141 -16.81 27.09 -10.01
N GLU A 142 -17.00 26.06 -9.19
CA GLU A 142 -17.79 26.08 -7.95
C GLU A 142 -17.07 26.86 -6.86
N ILE A 143 -15.77 26.66 -6.73
CA ILE A 143 -14.91 27.40 -5.81
C ILE A 143 -14.96 28.90 -6.17
N MET A 144 -14.85 29.24 -7.46
CA MET A 144 -14.92 30.64 -7.92
C MET A 144 -16.31 31.25 -7.77
N ALA A 145 -17.36 30.45 -7.74
CA ALA A 145 -18.72 30.89 -7.45
C ALA A 145 -18.96 31.12 -5.95
N GLY A 146 -17.94 30.90 -5.08
CA GLY A 146 -18.05 31.12 -3.64
C GLY A 146 -18.77 30.00 -2.91
N GLN A 147 -18.81 28.78 -3.47
CA GLN A 147 -19.40 27.63 -2.81
C GLN A 147 -18.44 27.16 -1.70
N GLU A 148 -18.91 27.25 -0.47
CA GLU A 148 -18.15 26.88 0.72
C GLU A 148 -18.51 25.47 1.22
N GLY A 149 -17.62 24.84 2.00
CA GLY A 149 -17.92 23.56 2.69
C GLY A 149 -17.89 22.32 1.81
N MET A 150 -17.35 22.40 0.60
CA MET A 150 -17.22 21.23 -0.28
C MET A 150 -16.17 20.25 0.27
N ILE A 151 -16.53 18.98 0.33
CA ILE A 151 -15.60 17.87 0.60
C ILE A 151 -15.25 17.23 -0.74
N LEU A 152 -14.01 17.42 -1.16
CA LEU A 152 -13.50 16.86 -2.42
C LEU A 152 -12.66 15.61 -2.11
N THR A 153 -13.02 14.50 -2.71
CA THR A 153 -12.24 13.24 -2.58
C THR A 153 -11.39 13.07 -3.83
N ALA A 154 -10.07 13.06 -3.65
CA ALA A 154 -9.16 12.78 -4.75
C ALA A 154 -9.20 11.29 -5.10
N PRO A 155 -9.40 10.94 -6.40
CA PRO A 155 -9.36 9.55 -6.82
C PRO A 155 -7.97 8.98 -6.64
N LEU A 156 -7.91 7.67 -6.37
CA LEU A 156 -6.65 6.92 -6.37
C LEU A 156 -6.19 6.70 -7.81
N SER A 157 -4.89 6.65 -7.98
CA SER A 157 -4.22 6.25 -9.22
C SER A 157 -3.04 5.35 -8.91
N ILE A 158 -2.64 4.56 -9.90
CA ILE A 158 -1.45 3.71 -9.84
C ILE A 158 -0.49 4.20 -10.90
N THR A 159 0.73 4.52 -10.48
CA THR A 159 1.81 5.01 -11.35
C THR A 159 3.05 4.13 -11.20
N ASP A 160 4.10 4.42 -11.95
CA ASP A 160 5.40 3.75 -11.87
C ASP A 160 5.31 2.21 -11.94
N ILE A 161 4.39 1.71 -12.79
CA ILE A 161 4.12 0.27 -12.90
C ILE A 161 5.30 -0.42 -13.57
N ASN A 162 5.85 -1.43 -12.90
CA ASN A 162 6.85 -2.32 -13.48
C ASN A 162 6.16 -3.47 -14.23
N PHE A 163 6.15 -3.39 -15.56
CA PHE A 163 5.48 -4.35 -16.42
C PHE A 163 6.13 -5.74 -16.43
N ASP A 164 7.38 -5.87 -16.00
CA ASP A 164 8.06 -7.17 -15.88
C ASP A 164 7.55 -7.96 -14.66
N LEU A 165 7.17 -7.25 -13.60
CA LEU A 165 6.60 -7.83 -12.39
C LEU A 165 5.08 -7.97 -12.46
N PHE A 166 4.42 -7.22 -13.34
CA PHE A 166 2.98 -7.04 -13.35
C PHE A 166 2.36 -7.43 -14.70
N SER A 167 1.99 -8.71 -14.83
CA SER A 167 1.45 -9.24 -16.08
C SER A 167 0.14 -8.54 -16.51
N PRO A 168 -0.16 -8.47 -17.82
CA PRO A 168 -1.35 -7.77 -18.34
C PRO A 168 -2.68 -8.25 -17.72
N GLY A 169 -2.83 -9.54 -17.45
CA GLY A 169 -4.04 -10.08 -16.81
C GLY A 169 -4.20 -9.61 -15.35
N ARG A 170 -3.08 -9.50 -14.62
CA ARG A 170 -3.08 -8.94 -13.26
C ARG A 170 -3.37 -7.44 -13.27
N GLN A 171 -2.85 -6.72 -14.26
CA GLN A 171 -3.17 -5.30 -14.44
C GLN A 171 -4.67 -5.07 -14.60
N GLN A 172 -5.35 -5.84 -15.46
CA GLN A 172 -6.80 -5.73 -15.66
C GLN A 172 -7.59 -5.94 -14.36
N LEU A 173 -7.15 -6.88 -13.51
CA LEU A 173 -7.79 -7.09 -12.20
C LEU A 173 -7.64 -5.86 -11.31
N VAL A 174 -6.46 -5.27 -11.28
CA VAL A 174 -6.18 -4.11 -10.43
C VAL A 174 -6.85 -2.83 -10.98
N GLU A 175 -6.86 -2.64 -12.29
CA GLU A 175 -7.58 -1.54 -12.94
C GLU A 175 -9.08 -1.60 -12.66
N LYS A 176 -9.67 -2.80 -12.76
CA LYS A 176 -11.07 -2.99 -12.39
C LYS A 176 -11.31 -2.65 -10.91
N MET A 177 -10.45 -3.13 -10.02
CA MET A 177 -10.53 -2.83 -8.60
C MET A 177 -10.42 -1.31 -8.35
N LEU A 178 -9.47 -0.64 -8.98
CA LEU A 178 -9.28 0.80 -8.88
C LEU A 178 -10.52 1.58 -9.34
N PHE A 179 -11.12 1.14 -10.46
CA PHE A 179 -12.37 1.71 -10.95
C PHE A 179 -13.51 1.54 -9.94
N ASP A 180 -13.75 0.32 -9.47
CA ASP A 180 -14.82 -0.01 -8.52
C ASP A 180 -14.63 0.76 -7.20
N PHE A 181 -13.37 0.95 -6.79
CA PHE A 181 -13.01 1.67 -5.57
C PHE A 181 -13.25 3.18 -5.70
N ASN A 182 -12.80 3.79 -6.81
CA ASN A 182 -13.01 5.21 -7.09
C ASN A 182 -14.50 5.53 -7.31
N ALA A 183 -15.28 4.58 -7.84
CA ALA A 183 -16.72 4.69 -7.98
C ALA A 183 -17.49 4.51 -6.65
N GLY A 184 -16.80 4.16 -5.57
CA GLY A 184 -17.40 3.96 -4.25
C GLY A 184 -18.18 2.65 -4.09
N PHE A 185 -17.97 1.67 -4.96
CA PHE A 185 -18.60 0.36 -4.86
C PHE A 185 -17.94 -0.55 -3.82
N ILE A 186 -16.73 -0.19 -3.39
CA ILE A 186 -15.96 -0.96 -2.41
C ILE A 186 -15.61 -0.09 -1.22
N ASP A 187 -15.93 -0.59 -0.04
CA ASP A 187 -15.54 -0.03 1.25
C ASP A 187 -14.28 -0.76 1.75
N PRO A 188 -13.22 -0.07 2.17
CA PRO A 188 -12.02 -0.69 2.72
C PRO A 188 -12.27 -1.48 4.03
N GLY A 189 -13.46 -1.34 4.63
CA GLY A 189 -13.86 -2.09 5.83
C GLY A 189 -13.05 -1.73 7.08
N VAL A 190 -12.47 -0.54 7.13
CA VAL A 190 -11.71 -0.08 8.29
C VAL A 190 -12.62 0.69 9.23
N VAL A 191 -12.78 0.16 10.44
CA VAL A 191 -13.57 0.81 11.50
C VAL A 191 -12.67 1.74 12.28
N VAL A 192 -12.87 3.04 12.13
CA VAL A 192 -12.22 4.05 12.98
C VAL A 192 -12.95 4.05 14.31
N SER A 193 -12.31 3.55 15.38
CA SER A 193 -12.85 3.72 16.73
C SER A 193 -12.81 5.21 17.11
N PRO A 194 -13.94 5.81 17.51
CA PRO A 194 -13.96 7.22 17.87
C PRO A 194 -13.15 7.55 19.15
N ASP A 195 -12.68 6.51 19.85
CA ASP A 195 -11.93 6.62 21.12
C ASP A 195 -10.42 6.35 20.99
N SER A 196 -9.86 6.35 19.80
CA SER A 196 -8.40 6.31 19.68
C SER A 196 -7.82 7.70 19.97
N PRO A 197 -6.93 7.82 20.98
CA PRO A 197 -6.41 9.08 21.46
C PRO A 197 -5.57 9.83 20.42
#